data_03163fc261c0e9c8db1e1b42259d4085
#
_entry.id   03163fc261c0e9c8db1e1b42259d4085
#
_cell.length_a   1.000
_cell.length_b   1.000
_cell.length_c   1.000
_cell.angle_alpha   90.00
_cell.angle_beta   90.00
_cell.angle_gamma   90.00
#
_symmetry.space_group_name_H-M   'P 1'
#
loop_
_entity.id
_entity.type
_entity.pdbx_description
1 polymer ?
#
loop_
_entity_poly.entity_id
_entity_poly.type
_entity_poly.pdbx_seq_one_letter_code
_entity_poly.pdbx_strand_id
1 'polypeptide(L)'
;MDVPDEGISEQSFDITVDEGEKLYRLRGFIDKLFLYEEEGLAIIRDFKSSKQIFKGKELTDNLQDFLYTLAVKKLFPHFKKRQVEFLFLKFDLNSNGRVKMNDISEEELDGLEFHLTEIQKFIDNFDEETAESNFAGAQGYPSDGTFGGPLMCGKDGYKISKGQPVLDKSGEPIVAYICSHRKPLDYYVLKDESGKIIKSAFKDNKDSLVAEEGQTVELMKYAGCPYWNKPKTEIDDFF
;
A
#
# COMPACT_ATOMS: atom_id res chain seq x y z
N MET A 1 13.36 -34.01 3.63
CA MET A 1 14.19 -32.84 3.31
C MET A 1 14.41 -32.12 4.64
N ASP A 2 15.63 -32.23 5.16
CA ASP A 2 15.96 -31.56 6.42
C ASP A 2 15.98 -30.06 6.19
N VAL A 3 15.15 -29.33 6.93
CA VAL A 3 15.13 -27.86 6.89
C VAL A 3 16.46 -27.39 7.46
N PRO A 4 17.25 -26.52 6.80
CA PRO A 4 18.42 -25.94 7.42
C PRO A 4 18.01 -25.33 8.76
N ASP A 5 18.71 -25.67 9.83
CA ASP A 5 18.38 -25.21 11.19
C ASP A 5 18.42 -23.68 11.35
N GLU A 6 19.04 -22.96 10.39
CA GLU A 6 19.23 -21.51 10.43
C GLU A 6 18.80 -20.83 9.11
N GLY A 7 17.50 -20.60 8.95
CA GLY A 7 17.02 -19.68 7.92
C GLY A 7 17.29 -18.21 8.31
N ILE A 8 17.40 -17.33 7.32
CA ILE A 8 17.56 -15.88 7.51
C ILE A 8 16.23 -15.31 8.00
N SER A 9 16.23 -14.64 9.15
CA SER A 9 15.04 -13.96 9.70
C SER A 9 15.04 -12.50 9.28
N GLU A 10 13.84 -11.96 9.01
CA GLU A 10 13.63 -10.54 8.67
C GLU A 10 14.57 -10.05 7.56
N GLN A 11 14.70 -10.86 6.48
CA GLN A 11 15.51 -10.46 5.33
C GLN A 11 14.93 -9.19 4.71
N SER A 12 15.61 -8.08 4.90
CA SER A 12 15.26 -6.82 4.23
C SER A 12 15.67 -6.82 2.77
N PHE A 13 14.89 -6.14 1.95
CA PHE A 13 15.25 -5.81 0.57
C PHE A 13 14.88 -4.36 0.24
N ASP A 14 15.75 -3.73 -0.53
CA ASP A 14 15.53 -2.41 -1.14
C ASP A 14 16.15 -2.49 -2.53
N ILE A 15 15.32 -2.77 -3.52
CA ILE A 15 15.68 -3.08 -4.89
C ILE A 15 15.27 -1.90 -5.76
N THR A 16 16.23 -1.29 -6.44
CA THR A 16 15.97 -0.30 -7.48
C THR A 16 16.37 -0.91 -8.81
N VAL A 17 15.46 -0.91 -9.76
CA VAL A 17 15.68 -1.32 -11.14
C VAL A 17 15.53 -0.10 -12.03
N ASP A 18 16.56 0.19 -12.80
CA ASP A 18 16.61 1.23 -13.83
C ASP A 18 17.43 0.67 -14.99
N GLU A 19 16.82 -0.25 -15.73
CA GLU A 19 17.48 -1.01 -16.81
C GLU A 19 16.55 -1.13 -18.02
N GLY A 20 16.94 -0.50 -19.12
CA GLY A 20 16.15 -0.52 -20.35
C GLY A 20 14.77 0.13 -20.18
N GLU A 21 13.71 -0.66 -20.34
CA GLU A 21 12.33 -0.20 -20.15
C GLU A 21 11.82 -0.40 -18.73
N LYS A 22 12.57 -1.09 -17.86
CA LYS A 22 12.18 -1.41 -16.48
C LYS A 22 12.66 -0.31 -15.54
N LEU A 23 11.73 0.36 -14.89
CA LEU A 23 11.98 1.41 -13.89
C LEU A 23 11.04 1.21 -12.71
N TYR A 24 11.55 0.75 -11.57
CA TYR A 24 10.75 0.65 -10.35
C TYR A 24 11.62 0.52 -9.10
N ARG A 25 11.04 0.81 -7.94
CA ARG A 25 11.64 0.55 -6.65
C ARG A 25 10.73 -0.35 -5.81
N LEU A 26 11.31 -1.40 -5.24
CA LEU A 26 10.64 -2.38 -4.39
C LEU A 26 11.41 -2.53 -3.08
N ARG A 27 10.73 -2.35 -1.95
CA ARG A 27 11.33 -2.54 -0.63
C ARG A 27 10.38 -3.26 0.31
N GLY A 28 10.96 -4.04 1.24
CA GLY A 28 10.18 -4.80 2.21
C GLY A 28 11.05 -5.72 3.05
N PHE A 29 10.37 -6.63 3.73
CA PHE A 29 10.98 -7.63 4.59
C PHE A 29 10.35 -8.99 4.32
N ILE A 30 11.16 -10.03 4.31
CA ILE A 30 10.75 -11.43 4.30
C ILE A 30 10.90 -11.95 5.72
N ASP A 31 9.83 -12.45 6.33
CA ASP A 31 9.86 -12.90 7.72
C ASP A 31 10.90 -14.01 7.94
N LYS A 32 10.95 -15.00 7.03
CA LYS A 32 11.91 -16.10 7.11
C LYS A 32 12.26 -16.61 5.71
N LEU A 33 13.56 -16.72 5.43
CA LEU A 33 14.10 -17.20 4.15
C LEU A 33 15.06 -18.38 4.39
N PHE A 34 14.84 -19.50 3.69
CA PHE A 34 15.72 -20.67 3.70
C PHE A 34 16.31 -20.86 2.31
N LEU A 35 17.62 -21.02 2.25
CA LEU A 35 18.39 -21.16 1.02
C LEU A 35 19.04 -22.57 0.98
N TYR A 36 18.59 -23.39 0.05
CA TYR A 36 19.08 -24.74 -0.19
C TYR A 36 20.01 -24.73 -1.41
N GLU A 37 21.31 -24.58 -1.16
CA GLU A 37 22.33 -24.37 -2.22
C GLU A 37 22.40 -25.54 -3.20
N GLU A 38 22.37 -26.77 -2.70
CA GLU A 38 22.49 -27.98 -3.54
C GLU A 38 21.31 -28.15 -4.50
N GLU A 39 20.09 -27.77 -4.05
CA GLU A 39 18.86 -27.87 -4.86
C GLU A 39 18.57 -26.61 -5.68
N GLY A 40 19.31 -25.52 -5.46
CA GLY A 40 19.03 -24.21 -6.02
C GLY A 40 17.63 -23.70 -5.66
N LEU A 41 17.15 -24.02 -4.45
CA LEU A 41 15.82 -23.76 -3.97
C LEU A 41 15.83 -22.72 -2.83
N ALA A 42 15.04 -21.68 -2.97
CA ALA A 42 14.72 -20.74 -1.90
C ALA A 42 13.28 -20.96 -1.40
N ILE A 43 13.12 -21.16 -0.09
CA ILE A 43 11.80 -21.22 0.55
C ILE A 43 11.59 -19.94 1.35
N ILE A 44 10.55 -19.22 1.02
CA ILE A 44 10.14 -17.94 1.60
C ILE A 44 8.94 -18.22 2.50
N ARG A 45 9.02 -17.86 3.78
CA ARG A 45 7.90 -18.02 4.72
C ARG A 45 7.46 -16.67 5.27
N ASP A 46 6.15 -16.49 5.30
CA ASP A 46 5.48 -15.34 5.89
C ASP A 46 4.47 -15.81 6.94
N PHE A 47 4.47 -15.17 8.11
CA PHE A 47 3.63 -15.54 9.23
C PHE A 47 2.35 -14.71 9.27
N LYS A 48 1.21 -15.39 9.23
CA LYS A 48 -0.12 -14.77 9.24
C LYS A 48 -0.84 -14.97 10.56
N SER A 49 -1.19 -13.87 11.24
CA SER A 49 -2.04 -13.88 12.44
C SER A 49 -3.54 -13.82 12.13
N SER A 50 -3.93 -13.94 10.86
CA SER A 50 -5.32 -13.90 10.40
C SER A 50 -6.14 -15.03 11.03
N LYS A 51 -7.47 -14.77 11.16
CA LYS A 51 -8.48 -15.76 11.52
C LYS A 51 -9.06 -16.51 10.32
N GLN A 52 -8.59 -16.18 9.12
CA GLN A 52 -9.02 -16.81 7.87
C GLN A 52 -7.80 -17.23 7.07
N ILE A 53 -7.84 -18.41 6.48
CA ILE A 53 -6.86 -18.93 5.53
C ILE A 53 -7.24 -18.42 4.14
N PHE A 54 -6.27 -18.23 3.26
CA PHE A 54 -6.47 -17.82 1.87
C PHE A 54 -7.46 -18.71 1.13
N LYS A 55 -8.30 -18.08 0.31
CA LYS A 55 -9.33 -18.74 -0.50
C LYS A 55 -9.45 -18.10 -1.88
N GLY A 56 -9.87 -18.91 -2.85
CA GLY A 56 -10.14 -18.43 -4.20
C GLY A 56 -8.91 -17.75 -4.82
N LYS A 57 -9.05 -16.50 -5.26
CA LYS A 57 -7.99 -15.74 -5.94
C LYS A 57 -6.75 -15.49 -5.06
N GLU A 58 -6.89 -15.48 -3.74
CA GLU A 58 -5.72 -15.32 -2.84
C GLU A 58 -4.71 -16.47 -2.97
N LEU A 59 -5.11 -17.62 -3.55
CA LEU A 59 -4.24 -18.76 -3.81
C LEU A 59 -3.55 -18.73 -5.18
N THR A 60 -4.03 -17.91 -6.11
CA THR A 60 -3.55 -17.86 -7.49
C THR A 60 -3.08 -16.49 -7.95
N ASP A 61 -3.50 -15.44 -7.24
CA ASP A 61 -3.26 -14.03 -7.61
C ASP A 61 -2.90 -13.24 -6.35
N ASN A 62 -1.84 -13.67 -5.67
CA ASN A 62 -1.38 -13.10 -4.41
C ASN A 62 -0.20 -12.17 -4.67
N LEU A 63 -0.43 -10.86 -4.62
CA LEU A 63 0.60 -9.87 -4.88
C LEU A 63 1.84 -10.03 -3.96
N GLN A 64 1.66 -10.43 -2.70
CA GLN A 64 2.78 -10.61 -1.77
C GLN A 64 3.67 -11.78 -2.18
N ASP A 65 3.08 -12.89 -2.66
CA ASP A 65 3.80 -14.02 -3.23
C ASP A 65 4.67 -13.58 -4.43
N PHE A 66 4.06 -12.87 -5.37
CA PHE A 66 4.76 -12.31 -6.53
C PHE A 66 5.92 -11.39 -6.15
N LEU A 67 5.69 -10.45 -5.21
CA LEU A 67 6.72 -9.49 -4.77
C LEU A 67 7.87 -10.18 -4.03
N TYR A 68 7.60 -11.17 -3.19
CA TYR A 68 8.63 -11.93 -2.50
C TYR A 68 9.44 -12.78 -3.46
N THR A 69 8.77 -13.45 -4.41
CA THR A 69 9.45 -14.25 -5.43
C THR A 69 10.35 -13.38 -6.30
N LEU A 70 9.89 -12.18 -6.69
CA LEU A 70 10.71 -11.22 -7.43
C LEU A 70 11.89 -10.71 -6.58
N ALA A 71 11.67 -10.40 -5.30
CA ALA A 71 12.74 -9.94 -4.41
C ALA A 71 13.85 -11.00 -4.29
N VAL A 72 13.49 -12.27 -4.08
CA VAL A 72 14.47 -13.37 -4.02
C VAL A 72 15.16 -13.58 -5.36
N LYS A 73 14.46 -13.47 -6.49
CA LYS A 73 15.07 -13.50 -7.83
C LYS A 73 16.17 -12.44 -7.98
N LYS A 74 15.94 -11.22 -7.49
CA LYS A 74 16.91 -10.11 -7.60
C LYS A 74 18.06 -10.22 -6.61
N LEU A 75 17.79 -10.63 -5.36
CA LEU A 75 18.81 -10.74 -4.30
C LEU A 75 19.68 -12.00 -4.47
N PHE A 76 19.08 -13.09 -4.91
CA PHE A 76 19.71 -14.42 -4.98
C PHE A 76 19.48 -15.07 -6.35
N PRO A 77 20.04 -14.52 -7.45
CA PRO A 77 19.69 -14.91 -8.81
C PRO A 77 20.10 -16.34 -9.18
N HIS A 78 20.93 -17.00 -8.39
CA HIS A 78 21.32 -18.39 -8.60
C HIS A 78 20.28 -19.39 -8.10
N PHE A 79 19.37 -19.00 -7.17
CA PHE A 79 18.24 -19.83 -6.77
C PHE A 79 17.12 -19.74 -7.80
N LYS A 80 17.05 -20.73 -8.68
CA LYS A 80 16.06 -20.77 -9.76
C LYS A 80 14.69 -21.28 -9.33
N LYS A 81 14.65 -22.09 -8.27
CA LYS A 81 13.42 -22.57 -7.65
C LYS A 81 13.08 -21.69 -6.46
N ARG A 82 11.92 -21.09 -6.46
CA ARG A 82 11.45 -20.16 -5.42
C ARG A 82 10.06 -20.58 -4.99
N GLN A 83 9.89 -20.85 -3.71
CA GLN A 83 8.65 -21.34 -3.13
C GLN A 83 8.20 -20.44 -2.00
N VAL A 84 7.01 -19.87 -2.09
CA VAL A 84 6.41 -19.09 -1.01
C VAL A 84 5.44 -19.95 -0.20
N GLU A 85 5.50 -19.83 1.12
CA GLU A 85 4.64 -20.49 2.08
C GLU A 85 4.10 -19.49 3.09
N PHE A 86 2.78 -19.46 3.25
CA PHE A 86 2.12 -18.68 4.30
C PHE A 86 1.75 -19.57 5.47
N LEU A 87 2.23 -19.21 6.67
CA LEU A 87 1.98 -19.96 7.90
C LEU A 87 0.93 -19.23 8.75
N PHE A 88 -0.28 -19.75 8.79
CA PHE A 88 -1.39 -19.19 9.55
C PHE A 88 -1.34 -19.68 11.00
N LEU A 89 -0.77 -18.88 11.90
CA LEU A 89 -0.42 -19.25 13.28
C LEU A 89 -1.61 -19.63 14.17
N LYS A 90 -2.83 -19.32 13.76
CA LYS A 90 -4.06 -19.71 14.48
C LYS A 90 -4.65 -21.05 14.04
N PHE A 91 -3.96 -21.74 13.14
CA PHE A 91 -4.40 -23.01 12.56
C PHE A 91 -3.32 -24.08 12.75
N ASP A 92 -3.68 -25.34 12.58
CA ASP A 92 -2.73 -26.44 12.63
C ASP A 92 -1.80 -26.40 11.41
N LEU A 93 -0.53 -26.11 11.66
CA LEU A 93 0.51 -26.01 10.62
C LEU A 93 0.83 -27.35 9.94
N ASN A 94 0.50 -28.48 10.58
CA ASN A 94 0.64 -29.81 9.98
C ASN A 94 -0.56 -30.22 9.12
N SER A 95 -1.62 -29.41 9.10
CA SER A 95 -2.83 -29.64 8.35
C SER A 95 -3.09 -28.49 7.38
N ASN A 96 -3.98 -27.58 7.76
CA ASN A 96 -4.46 -26.50 6.88
C ASN A 96 -3.82 -25.14 7.15
N GLY A 97 -3.05 -25.00 8.22
CA GLY A 97 -2.41 -23.73 8.59
C GLY A 97 -1.19 -23.36 7.75
N ARG A 98 -0.68 -24.26 6.92
CA ARG A 98 0.43 -24.03 5.99
C ARG A 98 -0.09 -24.03 4.56
N VAL A 99 -0.03 -22.88 3.93
CA VAL A 99 -0.44 -22.68 2.53
C VAL A 99 0.81 -22.53 1.68
N LYS A 100 1.07 -23.51 0.83
CA LYS A 100 2.12 -23.48 -0.17
C LYS A 100 1.55 -22.87 -1.44
N MET A 101 2.18 -21.81 -1.93
CA MET A 101 1.77 -21.13 -3.16
C MET A 101 2.24 -21.90 -4.40
N ASN A 102 1.62 -21.65 -5.53
CA ASN A 102 2.07 -22.18 -6.81
C ASN A 102 3.39 -21.55 -7.24
N ASP A 103 4.16 -22.28 -8.04
CA ASP A 103 5.38 -21.72 -8.62
C ASP A 103 5.00 -20.59 -9.60
N ILE A 104 5.72 -19.48 -9.53
CA ILE A 104 5.55 -18.34 -10.42
C ILE A 104 6.57 -18.45 -11.55
N SER A 105 6.13 -18.40 -12.80
CA SER A 105 6.97 -18.48 -13.98
C SER A 105 7.78 -17.18 -14.19
N GLU A 106 8.81 -17.27 -15.02
CA GLU A 106 9.62 -16.10 -15.38
C GLU A 106 8.79 -15.07 -16.18
N GLU A 107 7.86 -15.53 -17.03
CA GLU A 107 6.94 -14.68 -17.79
C GLU A 107 5.98 -13.91 -16.88
N GLU A 108 5.48 -14.55 -15.82
CA GLU A 108 4.63 -13.89 -14.80
C GLU A 108 5.42 -12.84 -14.03
N LEU A 109 6.69 -13.12 -13.69
CA LEU A 109 7.57 -12.13 -13.05
C LEU A 109 7.90 -10.96 -13.98
N ASP A 110 8.11 -11.21 -15.27
CA ASP A 110 8.29 -10.13 -16.25
C ASP A 110 7.03 -9.27 -16.39
N GLY A 111 5.86 -9.88 -16.36
CA GLY A 111 4.58 -9.17 -16.31
C GLY A 111 4.43 -8.29 -15.05
N LEU A 112 4.86 -8.81 -13.88
CA LEU A 112 4.91 -8.03 -12.65
C LEU A 112 5.88 -6.85 -12.76
N GLU A 113 7.09 -7.05 -13.27
CA GLU A 113 8.09 -5.97 -13.45
C GLU A 113 7.57 -4.88 -14.39
N PHE A 114 6.86 -5.25 -15.48
CA PHE A 114 6.17 -4.30 -16.34
C PHE A 114 5.12 -3.48 -15.56
N HIS A 115 4.28 -4.16 -14.79
CA HIS A 115 3.24 -3.50 -13.99
C HIS A 115 3.84 -2.55 -12.93
N LEU A 116 4.91 -2.96 -12.24
CA LEU A 116 5.62 -2.10 -11.29
C LEU A 116 6.22 -0.87 -11.98
N THR A 117 6.72 -1.03 -13.20
CA THR A 117 7.24 0.07 -14.01
C THR A 117 6.16 1.08 -14.37
N GLU A 118 4.97 0.62 -14.75
CA GLU A 118 3.83 1.50 -15.05
C GLU A 118 3.34 2.23 -13.79
N ILE A 119 3.33 1.56 -12.64
CA ILE A 119 3.04 2.20 -11.35
C ILE A 119 4.08 3.27 -11.01
N GLN A 120 5.38 2.98 -11.21
CA GLN A 120 6.44 3.96 -10.96
C GLN A 120 6.33 5.17 -11.87
N LYS A 121 6.10 4.96 -13.17
CA LYS A 121 5.85 6.05 -14.12
C LYS A 121 4.65 6.91 -13.71
N PHE A 122 3.58 6.27 -13.23
CA PHE A 122 2.42 7.00 -12.73
C PHE A 122 2.77 7.84 -11.50
N ILE A 123 3.56 7.30 -10.57
CA ILE A 123 4.03 8.04 -9.38
C ILE A 123 4.92 9.21 -9.78
N ASP A 124 5.88 8.99 -10.69
CA ASP A 124 6.86 10.00 -11.10
C ASP A 124 6.21 11.16 -11.90
N ASN A 125 5.11 10.87 -12.61
CA ASN A 125 4.35 11.87 -13.36
C ASN A 125 3.14 12.41 -12.58
N PHE A 126 3.06 12.13 -11.27
CA PHE A 126 1.96 12.58 -10.45
C PHE A 126 2.06 14.09 -10.19
N ASP A 127 1.03 14.80 -10.53
CA ASP A 127 0.89 16.24 -10.34
C ASP A 127 -0.48 16.61 -9.74
N GLU A 128 -0.72 17.91 -9.55
CA GLU A 128 -1.96 18.41 -8.94
C GLU A 128 -3.18 18.10 -9.81
N GLU A 129 -3.07 18.21 -11.14
CA GLU A 129 -4.16 17.93 -12.08
C GLU A 129 -4.53 16.42 -12.06
N THR A 130 -3.52 15.56 -12.04
CA THR A 130 -3.68 14.11 -11.90
C THR A 130 -4.31 13.76 -10.55
N ALA A 131 -3.87 14.42 -9.46
CA ALA A 131 -4.46 14.25 -8.14
C ALA A 131 -5.94 14.63 -8.13
N GLU A 132 -6.28 15.77 -8.69
CA GLU A 132 -7.65 16.25 -8.74
C GLU A 132 -8.55 15.28 -9.52
N SER A 133 -8.14 14.86 -10.73
CA SER A 133 -8.96 13.99 -11.57
C SER A 133 -9.09 12.57 -11.05
N ASN A 134 -8.01 12.00 -10.49
CA ASN A 134 -7.98 10.59 -10.11
C ASN A 134 -8.33 10.33 -8.65
N PHE A 135 -8.08 11.29 -7.75
CA PHE A 135 -8.23 11.05 -6.31
C PHE A 135 -9.21 11.97 -5.61
N ALA A 136 -9.37 13.20 -6.07
CA ALA A 136 -10.28 14.14 -5.43
C ALA A 136 -11.72 14.05 -5.95
N GLY A 137 -11.89 13.77 -7.24
CA GLY A 137 -13.18 13.77 -7.89
C GLY A 137 -13.78 12.39 -8.16
N ALA A 138 -12.93 11.42 -8.43
CA ALA A 138 -13.36 10.11 -8.91
C ALA A 138 -13.41 9.02 -7.82
N GLN A 139 -12.83 9.27 -6.66
CA GLN A 139 -12.77 8.26 -5.60
C GLN A 139 -14.07 8.21 -4.82
N GLY A 140 -14.78 7.13 -4.99
CA GLY A 140 -15.99 6.84 -4.24
C GLY A 140 -16.29 5.35 -4.26
N TYR A 141 -17.05 4.94 -3.26
CA TYR A 141 -17.56 3.59 -3.22
C TYR A 141 -18.97 3.56 -3.79
N PRO A 142 -19.36 2.47 -4.47
CA PRO A 142 -20.73 2.32 -4.93
C PRO A 142 -21.71 2.48 -3.77
N SER A 143 -22.81 3.17 -4.02
CA SER A 143 -23.86 3.41 -3.03
C SER A 143 -24.80 2.23 -2.80
N ASP A 144 -24.53 1.07 -3.43
CA ASP A 144 -25.38 -0.12 -3.37
C ASP A 144 -25.30 -0.88 -2.04
N GLY A 145 -24.45 -0.44 -1.12
CA GLY A 145 -24.35 -0.98 0.24
C GLY A 145 -23.65 -2.32 0.38
N THR A 146 -23.14 -2.91 -0.69
CA THR A 146 -22.49 -4.22 -0.62
C THR A 146 -21.03 -4.11 -0.17
N PHE A 147 -20.35 -3.06 -0.52
CA PHE A 147 -19.03 -2.74 -0.03
C PHE A 147 -18.76 -1.26 -0.22
N GLY A 148 -18.63 -0.53 0.89
CA GLY A 148 -18.05 0.79 0.86
C GLY A 148 -18.98 1.96 0.97
N GLY A 149 -20.22 1.86 1.08
CA GLY A 149 -21.09 2.99 1.36
C GLY A 149 -21.06 4.12 0.31
N PRO A 150 -21.51 5.31 0.66
CA PRO A 150 -21.62 6.42 -0.27
C PRO A 150 -20.24 6.92 -0.71
N LEU A 151 -20.21 7.59 -1.86
CA LEU A 151 -19.05 8.33 -2.36
C LEU A 151 -18.44 9.17 -1.24
N MET A 152 -17.17 8.92 -0.95
CA MET A 152 -16.48 9.57 0.17
C MET A 152 -15.91 10.93 -0.22
N CYS A 153 -15.58 11.14 -1.49
CA CYS A 153 -15.14 12.45 -1.98
C CYS A 153 -16.30 13.45 -2.05
N GLY A 154 -16.07 14.64 -1.52
CA GLY A 154 -17.04 15.72 -1.54
C GLY A 154 -18.22 15.56 -0.57
N LYS A 155 -18.27 14.49 0.22
CA LYS A 155 -19.35 14.21 1.17
C LYS A 155 -18.81 13.76 2.53
N ASP A 156 -19.57 14.08 3.58
CA ASP A 156 -19.40 13.43 4.88
C ASP A 156 -20.11 12.08 4.83
N GLY A 157 -19.37 11.01 5.14
CA GLY A 157 -19.95 9.68 5.27
C GLY A 157 -20.62 9.50 6.61
N TYR A 158 -21.91 9.32 6.61
CA TYR A 158 -22.67 9.01 7.82
C TYR A 158 -22.89 7.51 7.97
N LYS A 159 -22.98 7.04 9.21
CA LYS A 159 -23.41 5.68 9.48
C LYS A 159 -24.89 5.53 9.09
N ILE A 160 -25.15 4.65 8.12
CA ILE A 160 -26.50 4.40 7.60
C ILE A 160 -27.02 3.06 8.14
N SER A 161 -28.29 3.04 8.54
CA SER A 161 -29.03 1.84 8.86
C SER A 161 -30.42 1.93 8.25
N LYS A 162 -30.82 0.90 7.50
CA LYS A 162 -32.12 0.85 6.79
C LYS A 162 -32.41 2.09 5.93
N GLY A 163 -31.37 2.62 5.27
CA GLY A 163 -31.48 3.79 4.39
C GLY A 163 -31.56 5.15 5.10
N GLN A 164 -31.44 5.18 6.43
CA GLN A 164 -31.47 6.41 7.22
C GLN A 164 -30.17 6.59 8.02
N PRO A 165 -29.73 7.84 8.26
CA PRO A 165 -28.61 8.11 9.17
C PRO A 165 -28.89 7.60 10.58
N VAL A 166 -27.90 6.93 11.18
CA VAL A 166 -27.95 6.55 12.59
C VAL A 166 -27.61 7.79 13.41
N LEU A 167 -28.49 8.15 14.34
CA LEU A 167 -28.30 9.29 15.23
C LEU A 167 -27.59 8.85 16.53
N ASP A 168 -26.82 9.75 17.10
CA ASP A 168 -26.23 9.59 18.41
C ASP A 168 -27.26 9.96 19.53
N LYS A 169 -26.81 10.01 20.79
CA LYS A 169 -27.68 10.33 21.94
C LYS A 169 -28.15 11.78 21.94
N SER A 170 -27.49 12.67 21.19
CA SER A 170 -27.87 14.09 21.05
C SER A 170 -28.79 14.34 19.85
N GLY A 171 -29.06 13.32 19.06
CA GLY A 171 -29.91 13.41 17.88
C GLY A 171 -29.12 13.77 16.59
N GLU A 172 -27.80 13.83 16.67
CA GLU A 172 -26.96 14.16 15.53
C GLU A 172 -26.53 12.91 14.75
N PRO A 173 -26.40 12.98 13.40
CA PRO A 173 -25.93 11.87 12.59
C PRO A 173 -24.52 11.43 12.99
N ILE A 174 -24.32 10.13 13.24
CA ILE A 174 -23.00 9.58 13.53
C ILE A 174 -22.14 9.61 12.27
N VAL A 175 -21.05 10.37 12.30
CA VAL A 175 -20.08 10.45 11.21
C VAL A 175 -19.24 9.18 11.22
N ALA A 176 -19.32 8.41 10.13
CA ALA A 176 -18.49 7.22 9.92
C ALA A 176 -17.16 7.56 9.24
N TYR A 177 -17.15 8.59 8.39
CA TYR A 177 -15.99 9.00 7.63
C TYR A 177 -16.03 10.51 7.32
N ILE A 178 -14.87 11.14 7.44
CA ILE A 178 -14.62 12.50 6.94
C ILE A 178 -13.32 12.45 6.13
N CYS A 179 -13.34 12.94 4.89
CA CYS A 179 -12.12 13.05 4.10
C CYS A 179 -11.13 14.00 4.80
N SER A 180 -9.98 13.48 5.21
CA SER A 180 -8.96 14.26 5.91
C SER A 180 -8.33 15.35 5.03
N HIS A 181 -8.43 15.23 3.71
CA HIS A 181 -7.85 16.16 2.75
C HIS A 181 -8.79 17.29 2.31
N ARG A 182 -10.03 17.32 2.79
CA ARG A 182 -11.01 18.32 2.32
C ARG A 182 -10.77 19.73 2.86
N LYS A 183 -10.20 19.86 4.05
CA LYS A 183 -10.02 21.14 4.73
C LYS A 183 -8.61 21.68 4.60
N PRO A 184 -8.45 23.01 4.50
CA PRO A 184 -7.13 23.61 4.59
C PRO A 184 -6.46 23.27 5.92
N LEU A 185 -5.14 23.12 5.90
CA LEU A 185 -4.35 22.91 7.09
C LEU A 185 -2.94 23.51 6.94
N ASP A 186 -2.35 23.88 8.06
CA ASP A 186 -0.95 24.24 8.16
C ASP A 186 -0.14 23.02 8.61
N TYR A 187 1.00 22.79 7.97
CA TYR A 187 1.92 21.71 8.30
C TYR A 187 3.36 22.15 8.14
N TYR A 188 4.29 21.46 8.76
CA TYR A 188 5.72 21.74 8.65
C TYR A 188 6.41 20.72 7.76
N VAL A 189 7.41 21.20 7.02
CA VAL A 189 8.29 20.35 6.21
C VAL A 189 9.74 20.60 6.62
N LEU A 190 10.54 19.54 6.59
CA LEU A 190 11.99 19.58 6.67
C LEU A 190 12.54 19.49 5.23
N LYS A 191 13.31 20.46 4.81
CA LYS A 191 13.93 20.51 3.48
C LYS A 191 15.44 20.38 3.60
N ASP A 192 16.06 19.76 2.61
CA ASP A 192 17.51 19.75 2.42
C ASP A 192 18.02 21.03 1.77
N GLU A 193 19.33 21.13 1.57
CA GLU A 193 20.00 22.27 0.92
C GLU A 193 19.50 22.54 -0.50
N SER A 194 18.98 21.52 -1.20
CA SER A 194 18.42 21.64 -2.54
C SER A 194 16.96 22.12 -2.54
N GLY A 195 16.36 22.29 -1.36
CA GLY A 195 14.94 22.63 -1.19
C GLY A 195 13.98 21.45 -1.29
N LYS A 196 14.49 20.22 -1.42
CA LYS A 196 13.67 19.02 -1.47
C LYS A 196 13.13 18.67 -0.09
N ILE A 197 11.83 18.32 -0.03
CA ILE A 197 11.18 17.88 1.20
C ILE A 197 11.68 16.48 1.59
N ILE A 198 12.29 16.38 2.77
CA ILE A 198 12.78 15.12 3.36
C ILE A 198 11.69 14.48 4.24
N LYS A 199 11.00 15.32 5.03
CA LYS A 199 10.01 14.88 6.02
C LYS A 199 8.94 15.95 6.21
N SER A 200 7.74 15.53 6.60
CA SER A 200 6.66 16.46 6.97
C SER A 200 6.04 16.06 8.31
N ALA A 201 5.45 17.03 9.00
CA ALA A 201 4.74 16.83 10.25
C ALA A 201 3.57 17.79 10.39
N PHE A 202 2.48 17.36 11.01
CA PHE A 202 1.40 18.25 11.40
C PHE A 202 1.87 19.20 12.50
N LYS A 203 1.13 20.30 12.69
CA LYS A 203 1.49 21.37 13.63
C LYS A 203 1.81 20.85 15.04
N ASP A 204 1.04 19.89 15.52
CA ASP A 204 1.19 19.32 16.87
C ASP A 204 2.45 18.42 17.01
N ASN A 205 3.03 18.01 15.88
CA ASN A 205 4.21 17.16 15.83
C ASN A 205 5.45 17.88 15.25
N LYS A 206 5.45 19.21 15.22
CA LYS A 206 6.56 20.00 14.68
C LYS A 206 7.92 19.61 15.26
N ASP A 207 7.96 19.36 16.58
CA ASP A 207 9.20 19.03 17.30
C ASP A 207 9.83 17.68 16.84
N SER A 208 9.10 16.88 16.06
CA SER A 208 9.64 15.67 15.42
C SER A 208 10.54 15.97 14.21
N LEU A 209 10.56 17.22 13.74
CA LEU A 209 11.41 17.70 12.64
C LEU A 209 12.64 18.38 13.21
N VAL A 210 13.71 17.61 13.39
CA VAL A 210 15.01 18.15 13.82
C VAL A 210 15.83 18.44 12.57
N ALA A 211 16.18 19.71 12.36
CA ALA A 211 17.02 20.12 11.26
C ALA A 211 18.49 19.90 11.63
N GLU A 212 19.25 19.31 10.70
CA GLU A 212 20.70 19.20 10.71
C GLU A 212 21.31 20.37 9.95
N GLU A 213 22.66 20.46 9.90
CA GLU A 213 23.36 21.48 9.14
C GLU A 213 22.95 21.44 7.65
N GLY A 214 22.59 22.60 7.09
CA GLY A 214 22.10 22.71 5.71
C GLY A 214 20.60 22.38 5.53
N GLN A 215 19.89 22.01 6.57
CA GLN A 215 18.45 21.73 6.50
C GLN A 215 17.61 22.85 7.10
N THR A 216 16.39 23.02 6.60
CA THR A 216 15.45 24.04 7.10
C THR A 216 14.09 23.44 7.42
N VAL A 217 13.45 23.94 8.48
CA VAL A 217 12.06 23.62 8.81
C VAL A 217 11.18 24.79 8.40
N GLU A 218 10.25 24.55 7.48
CA GLU A 218 9.34 25.58 6.96
C GLU A 218 7.89 25.24 7.24
N LEU A 219 7.07 26.29 7.46
CA LEU A 219 5.62 26.19 7.54
C LEU A 219 5.04 26.21 6.12
N MET A 220 4.29 25.19 5.77
CA MET A 220 3.55 25.07 4.53
C MET A 220 2.05 25.16 4.78
N LYS A 221 1.32 25.61 3.78
CA LYS A 221 -0.14 25.63 3.79
C LYS A 221 -0.68 24.71 2.71
N TYR A 222 -1.53 23.79 3.13
CA TYR A 222 -2.38 23.04 2.23
C TYR A 222 -3.70 23.79 2.09
N ALA A 223 -4.07 24.16 0.88
CA ALA A 223 -5.27 24.97 0.61
C ALA A 223 -6.60 24.19 0.79
N GLY A 224 -6.52 22.90 1.02
CA GLY A 224 -7.66 22.00 1.02
C GLY A 224 -7.87 21.35 -0.36
N CYS A 225 -8.76 20.37 -0.43
CA CYS A 225 -9.04 19.67 -1.68
C CYS A 225 -9.66 20.62 -2.71
N PRO A 226 -9.06 20.81 -3.89
CA PRO A 226 -9.61 21.68 -4.94
C PRO A 226 -10.99 21.21 -5.39
N TYR A 227 -11.22 19.91 -5.45
CA TYR A 227 -12.53 19.35 -5.82
C TYR A 227 -13.62 19.68 -4.78
N TRP A 228 -13.30 19.61 -3.49
CA TRP A 228 -14.24 19.95 -2.41
C TRP A 228 -14.62 21.43 -2.44
N ASN A 229 -13.66 22.29 -2.75
CA ASN A 229 -13.82 23.75 -2.72
C ASN A 229 -14.29 24.33 -4.05
N LYS A 230 -14.55 23.51 -5.07
CA LYS A 230 -15.14 23.99 -6.33
C LYS A 230 -16.49 24.62 -6.04
N PRO A 231 -16.80 25.81 -6.61
CA PRO A 231 -18.15 26.34 -6.57
C PRO A 231 -19.08 25.31 -7.24
N LYS A 232 -20.17 24.97 -6.56
CA LYS A 232 -21.21 24.11 -7.14
C LYS A 232 -21.71 24.74 -8.44
N THR A 233 -21.57 24.05 -9.55
CA THR A 233 -22.20 24.43 -10.80
C THR A 233 -23.61 23.86 -10.84
N GLU A 234 -24.53 24.48 -11.57
CA GLU A 234 -25.93 24.01 -11.73
C GLU A 234 -26.03 22.57 -12.26
N ILE A 235 -24.93 22.03 -12.82
CA ILE A 235 -24.83 20.66 -13.32
C ILE A 235 -24.59 19.63 -12.20
N ASP A 236 -23.99 20.04 -11.08
CA ASP A 236 -23.69 19.15 -9.95
C ASP A 236 -24.95 18.70 -9.18
N ASP A 237 -26.09 19.34 -9.40
CA ASP A 237 -27.36 18.99 -8.77
C ASP A 237 -28.14 17.89 -9.54
N PHE A 238 -27.60 17.41 -10.70
CA PHE A 238 -28.24 16.39 -11.55
C PHE A 238 -27.64 14.98 -11.45
N PHE A 239 -26.60 14.76 -10.60
CA PHE A 239 -25.96 13.46 -10.41
C PHE A 239 -25.92 13.02 -8.95
#